data_52da5b7510e806f5c78bcb4e6426fe9b
#
_entry.id   52da5b7510e806f5c78bcb4e6426fe9b
#
_cell.length_a   1.000
_cell.length_b   1.000
_cell.length_c   1.000
_cell.angle_alpha   90.00
_cell.angle_beta   90.00
_cell.angle_gamma   90.00
#
_symmetry.space_group_name_H-M   'P 1'
#
loop_
_entity.id
_entity.type
_entity.pdbx_description
1 polymer ?
#
loop_
_entity_poly.entity_id
_entity_poly.type
_entity_poly.pdbx_seq_one_letter_code
_entity_poly.pdbx_strand_id
1 'polypeptide(L)'
;MTAEDRILYSRQSISADDIEAVVAVLHSDLLTQGPCVPAFEQAVAEQVGSAYAVACNSATSALHIACLALGLGPGDHLWTSPITFVASANCARYCGAEVGFVDVDPVTGNMSVAALENRLIAAECEGRLPRIVVPVHLAGLPCEMEAIATLGRRFGFHIIEDASHAIGARYQGLPVGDGRYSDITIFSFHPVKIITTGEGGMALTLDAALAGRLQLLRSHAITRDTELMSHTPDGPWYYEQTGLGYNYRMTDMAAALGISQMRRLHDFVARRTLLADRYDQLLADLPLRLAPRSEAGHSAWHLYIIRVDAKDRLALFEHMRADNLIVNVHYIPVYRQPYYAAFGYPPDDYPEAEQYYREAISIPLHPGMSEQDQDRVVASIRRYYAEKAA
;
A
#
# COMPACT_ATOMS: atom_id res chain seq x y z
N MET A 1 -31.11 -13.94 -9.03
CA MET A 1 -30.03 -13.04 -9.49
C MET A 1 -28.72 -13.80 -9.37
N THR A 2 -28.03 -13.98 -10.48
CA THR A 2 -26.81 -14.79 -10.57
C THR A 2 -25.60 -14.04 -10.05
N ALA A 3 -24.52 -14.75 -9.69
CA ALA A 3 -23.24 -14.14 -9.27
C ALA A 3 -22.63 -13.20 -10.33
N GLU A 4 -23.09 -13.29 -11.57
CA GLU A 4 -22.65 -12.49 -12.73
C GLU A 4 -23.13 -11.02 -12.68
N ASP A 5 -24.10 -10.69 -11.83
CA ASP A 5 -24.72 -9.35 -11.78
C ASP A 5 -24.04 -8.40 -10.74
N ARG A 6 -22.96 -8.84 -10.07
CA ARG A 6 -22.27 -8.08 -9.03
C ARG A 6 -21.16 -7.22 -9.60
N ILE A 7 -21.14 -5.94 -9.21
CA ILE A 7 -20.01 -5.04 -9.48
C ILE A 7 -19.14 -4.96 -8.23
N LEU A 8 -17.90 -5.46 -8.32
CA LEU A 8 -16.95 -5.48 -7.22
C LEU A 8 -16.25 -4.12 -7.07
N TYR A 9 -15.88 -3.72 -5.83
CA TYR A 9 -15.14 -2.48 -5.61
C TYR A 9 -13.76 -2.50 -6.25
N SER A 10 -13.14 -3.67 -6.37
CA SER A 10 -11.89 -3.88 -7.09
C SER A 10 -11.81 -5.33 -7.58
N ARG A 11 -11.08 -5.57 -8.68
CA ARG A 11 -10.88 -6.88 -9.28
C ARG A 11 -9.59 -6.89 -10.09
N GLN A 12 -8.87 -8.02 -10.04
CA GLN A 12 -7.73 -8.29 -10.91
C GLN A 12 -8.19 -8.43 -12.38
N SER A 13 -7.28 -8.10 -13.30
CA SER A 13 -7.48 -8.30 -14.73
C SER A 13 -6.42 -9.29 -15.26
N ILE A 14 -6.82 -10.51 -15.54
CA ILE A 14 -5.95 -11.58 -16.04
C ILE A 14 -6.16 -11.76 -17.55
N SER A 15 -5.06 -11.75 -18.31
CA SER A 15 -5.04 -11.99 -19.75
C SER A 15 -4.53 -13.39 -20.10
N ALA A 16 -4.61 -13.76 -21.37
CA ALA A 16 -4.00 -14.99 -21.88
C ALA A 16 -2.48 -15.00 -21.65
N ASP A 17 -1.81 -13.87 -21.89
CA ASP A 17 -0.36 -13.73 -21.69
C ASP A 17 0.05 -13.97 -20.22
N ASP A 18 -0.78 -13.55 -19.26
CA ASP A 18 -0.56 -13.80 -17.83
C ASP A 18 -0.59 -15.29 -17.52
N ILE A 19 -1.56 -16.00 -18.11
CA ILE A 19 -1.72 -17.45 -17.97
C ILE A 19 -0.53 -18.17 -18.59
N GLU A 20 -0.16 -17.81 -19.83
CA GLU A 20 0.98 -18.39 -20.53
C GLU A 20 2.29 -18.19 -19.78
N ALA A 21 2.52 -17.01 -19.20
CA ALA A 21 3.72 -16.71 -18.40
C ALA A 21 3.83 -17.65 -17.17
N VAL A 22 2.73 -17.88 -16.46
CA VAL A 22 2.70 -18.82 -15.32
C VAL A 22 2.88 -20.27 -15.77
N VAL A 23 2.22 -20.68 -16.84
CA VAL A 23 2.35 -22.03 -17.41
C VAL A 23 3.78 -22.30 -17.87
N ALA A 24 4.46 -21.32 -18.47
CA ALA A 24 5.85 -21.46 -18.87
C ALA A 24 6.77 -21.77 -17.68
N VAL A 25 6.54 -21.12 -16.51
CA VAL A 25 7.29 -21.45 -15.27
C VAL A 25 6.97 -22.84 -14.77
N LEU A 26 5.71 -23.30 -14.85
CA LEU A 26 5.33 -24.66 -14.44
C LEU A 26 6.01 -25.76 -15.29
N HIS A 27 6.43 -25.44 -16.52
CA HIS A 27 7.21 -26.33 -17.38
C HIS A 27 8.73 -26.17 -17.22
N SER A 28 9.20 -25.23 -16.41
CA SER A 28 10.61 -24.98 -16.16
C SER A 28 11.16 -25.84 -15.01
N ASP A 29 12.50 -25.89 -14.87
CA ASP A 29 13.16 -26.63 -13.80
C ASP A 29 13.00 -25.98 -12.41
N LEU A 30 12.66 -24.66 -12.34
CA LEU A 30 12.65 -23.89 -11.10
C LEU A 30 11.33 -23.17 -10.89
N LEU A 31 10.60 -23.57 -9.85
CA LEU A 31 9.34 -22.90 -9.42
C LEU A 31 9.58 -21.80 -8.37
N THR A 32 10.78 -21.77 -7.79
CA THR A 32 11.22 -20.78 -6.81
C THR A 32 12.74 -20.60 -6.92
N GLN A 33 13.25 -19.41 -6.57
CA GLN A 33 14.67 -19.06 -6.64
C GLN A 33 15.26 -19.20 -8.06
N GLY A 34 14.45 -19.12 -9.07
CA GLY A 34 14.80 -19.11 -10.49
C GLY A 34 14.94 -17.66 -11.04
N PRO A 35 14.99 -17.51 -12.36
CA PRO A 35 15.28 -16.22 -13.00
C PRO A 35 14.11 -15.23 -13.00
N CYS A 36 12.86 -15.66 -12.74
CA CYS A 36 11.71 -14.77 -12.83
C CYS A 36 11.68 -13.75 -11.67
N VAL A 37 12.11 -14.13 -10.47
CA VAL A 37 12.13 -13.18 -9.34
C VAL A 37 13.07 -12.01 -9.59
N PRO A 38 14.38 -12.20 -9.94
CA PRO A 38 15.25 -11.09 -10.28
C PRO A 38 14.76 -10.27 -11.47
N ALA A 39 14.17 -10.91 -12.49
CA ALA A 39 13.62 -10.19 -13.64
C ALA A 39 12.41 -9.31 -13.26
N PHE A 40 11.57 -9.75 -12.34
CA PHE A 40 10.46 -8.95 -11.81
C PHE A 40 10.96 -7.78 -10.96
N GLU A 41 11.96 -8.02 -10.09
CA GLU A 41 12.63 -6.98 -9.30
C GLU A 41 13.19 -5.89 -10.22
N GLN A 42 13.90 -6.28 -11.27
CA GLN A 42 14.44 -5.36 -12.27
C GLN A 42 13.32 -4.57 -13.00
N ALA A 43 12.28 -5.24 -13.47
CA ALA A 43 11.19 -4.59 -14.19
C ALA A 43 10.47 -3.52 -13.33
N VAL A 44 10.28 -3.78 -12.03
CA VAL A 44 9.69 -2.79 -11.12
C VAL A 44 10.67 -1.65 -10.82
N ALA A 45 11.94 -1.96 -10.54
CA ALA A 45 12.97 -0.95 -10.28
C ALA A 45 13.14 0.02 -11.46
N GLU A 46 13.23 -0.50 -12.70
CA GLU A 46 13.30 0.31 -13.93
C GLU A 46 12.06 1.18 -14.13
N GLN A 47 10.86 0.63 -13.87
CA GLN A 47 9.59 1.35 -14.02
C GLN A 47 9.50 2.60 -13.13
N VAL A 48 10.07 2.53 -11.93
CA VAL A 48 9.97 3.63 -10.95
C VAL A 48 11.27 4.44 -10.80
N GLY A 49 12.39 3.96 -11.35
CA GLY A 49 13.69 4.63 -11.25
C GLY A 49 14.40 4.36 -9.92
N SER A 50 14.08 3.25 -9.23
CA SER A 50 14.82 2.82 -8.05
C SER A 50 16.08 2.05 -8.41
N ALA A 51 17.11 2.09 -7.55
CA ALA A 51 18.35 1.35 -7.78
C ALA A 51 18.22 -0.14 -7.44
N TYR A 52 17.43 -0.48 -6.41
CA TYR A 52 17.27 -1.85 -5.91
C TYR A 52 15.81 -2.14 -5.62
N ALA A 53 15.42 -3.38 -5.90
CA ALA A 53 14.12 -3.93 -5.55
C ALA A 53 14.30 -5.34 -4.97
N VAL A 54 13.52 -5.67 -3.94
CA VAL A 54 13.57 -6.96 -3.24
C VAL A 54 12.16 -7.49 -3.12
N ALA A 55 11.82 -8.50 -3.92
CA ALA A 55 10.49 -9.12 -3.95
C ALA A 55 10.27 -10.03 -2.74
N CYS A 56 9.08 -9.94 -2.16
CA CYS A 56 8.61 -10.74 -1.04
C CYS A 56 7.29 -11.44 -1.38
N ASN A 57 6.94 -12.46 -0.59
CA ASN A 57 5.67 -13.18 -0.73
C ASN A 57 4.43 -12.35 -0.36
N SER A 58 4.60 -11.18 0.26
CA SER A 58 3.53 -10.20 0.53
C SER A 58 4.11 -8.83 0.89
N ALA A 59 3.32 -7.76 0.75
CA ALA A 59 3.70 -6.44 1.25
C ALA A 59 3.85 -6.40 2.78
N THR A 60 3.09 -7.21 3.51
CA THR A 60 3.25 -7.37 4.96
C THR A 60 4.65 -7.88 5.32
N SER A 61 5.14 -8.87 4.60
CA SER A 61 6.51 -9.38 4.76
C SER A 61 7.55 -8.34 4.38
N ALA A 62 7.32 -7.58 3.31
CA ALA A 62 8.21 -6.51 2.88
C ALA A 62 8.28 -5.37 3.92
N LEU A 63 7.14 -4.94 4.49
CA LEU A 63 7.09 -3.98 5.60
C LEU A 63 7.84 -4.48 6.84
N HIS A 64 7.66 -5.75 7.21
CA HIS A 64 8.33 -6.33 8.36
C HIS A 64 9.86 -6.31 8.20
N ILE A 65 10.39 -6.84 7.08
CA ILE A 65 11.83 -6.86 6.87
C ILE A 65 12.41 -5.46 6.62
N ALA A 66 11.63 -4.50 6.11
CA ALA A 66 12.03 -3.11 5.99
C ALA A 66 12.26 -2.48 7.38
N CYS A 67 11.35 -2.72 8.34
CA CYS A 67 11.52 -2.29 9.72
C CYS A 67 12.79 -2.89 10.35
N LEU A 68 13.01 -4.19 10.16
CA LEU A 68 14.21 -4.86 10.67
C LEU A 68 15.50 -4.36 10.00
N ALA A 69 15.48 -4.11 8.68
CA ALA A 69 16.63 -3.58 7.94
C ALA A 69 17.04 -2.18 8.42
N LEU A 70 16.07 -1.35 8.85
CA LEU A 70 16.28 -0.05 9.49
C LEU A 70 16.56 -0.15 10.99
N GLY A 71 16.66 -1.36 11.54
CA GLY A 71 17.05 -1.63 12.91
C GLY A 71 15.96 -1.34 13.94
N LEU A 72 14.67 -1.40 13.56
CA LEU A 72 13.56 -1.26 14.50
C LEU A 72 13.50 -2.48 15.44
N GLY A 73 13.34 -2.22 16.73
CA GLY A 73 13.29 -3.27 17.75
C GLY A 73 12.57 -2.86 19.03
N PRO A 74 12.66 -3.69 20.10
CA PRO A 74 12.05 -3.38 21.39
C PRO A 74 12.55 -2.06 21.95
N GLY A 75 11.63 -1.22 22.43
CA GLY A 75 11.92 0.13 22.95
C GLY A 75 11.89 1.23 21.90
N ASP A 76 11.87 0.90 20.62
CA ASP A 76 11.68 1.87 19.53
C ASP A 76 10.20 2.14 19.27
N HIS A 77 9.92 3.25 18.56
CA HIS A 77 8.59 3.64 18.10
C HIS A 77 8.53 3.72 16.59
N LEU A 78 7.42 3.23 16.02
CA LEU A 78 7.04 3.47 14.63
C LEU A 78 5.72 4.23 14.59
N TRP A 79 5.65 5.31 13.80
CA TRP A 79 4.42 6.06 13.63
C TRP A 79 3.85 5.89 12.23
N THR A 80 2.53 5.74 12.13
CA THR A 80 1.81 5.61 10.85
C THR A 80 0.46 6.31 10.90
N SER A 81 -0.24 6.37 9.76
CA SER A 81 -1.63 6.84 9.69
C SER A 81 -2.58 5.83 10.33
N PRO A 82 -3.62 6.26 11.05
CA PRO A 82 -4.67 5.36 11.54
C PRO A 82 -5.59 4.86 10.42
N ILE A 83 -5.74 5.59 9.32
CA ILE A 83 -6.54 5.21 8.15
C ILE A 83 -5.66 4.41 7.19
N THR A 84 -5.47 3.14 7.50
CA THR A 84 -4.65 2.21 6.72
C THR A 84 -5.07 0.76 6.97
N PHE A 85 -4.58 -0.15 6.15
CA PHE A 85 -4.62 -1.57 6.47
C PHE A 85 -3.69 -1.88 7.66
N VAL A 86 -4.08 -2.81 8.51
CA VAL A 86 -3.36 -3.11 9.76
C VAL A 86 -1.88 -3.46 9.58
N ALA A 87 -1.45 -3.87 8.39
CA ALA A 87 -0.07 -4.27 8.11
C ALA A 87 0.93 -3.12 8.35
N SER A 88 0.56 -1.86 8.02
CA SER A 88 1.41 -0.68 8.22
C SER A 88 1.72 -0.40 9.70
N ALA A 89 0.88 -0.90 10.62
CA ALA A 89 1.10 -0.83 12.07
C ALA A 89 1.69 -2.15 12.60
N ASN A 90 1.22 -3.30 12.10
CA ASN A 90 1.66 -4.62 12.56
C ASN A 90 3.16 -4.85 12.36
N CYS A 91 3.76 -4.24 11.32
CA CYS A 91 5.19 -4.41 11.05
C CYS A 91 6.07 -3.97 12.26
N ALA A 92 5.66 -2.93 13.00
CA ALA A 92 6.32 -2.53 14.23
C ALA A 92 6.16 -3.59 15.34
N ARG A 93 4.93 -4.12 15.50
CA ARG A 93 4.64 -5.14 16.52
C ARG A 93 5.41 -6.43 16.28
N TYR A 94 5.62 -6.82 15.03
CA TYR A 94 6.46 -7.97 14.66
C TYR A 94 7.92 -7.78 15.09
N CYS A 95 8.42 -6.54 15.11
CA CYS A 95 9.75 -6.19 15.58
C CYS A 95 9.83 -5.98 17.11
N GLY A 96 8.71 -6.09 17.85
CA GLY A 96 8.66 -5.81 19.28
C GLY A 96 8.62 -4.31 19.62
N ALA A 97 8.50 -3.44 18.62
CA ALA A 97 8.43 -1.99 18.78
C ALA A 97 7.01 -1.50 19.11
N GLU A 98 6.92 -0.27 19.59
CA GLU A 98 5.65 0.40 19.86
C GLU A 98 5.11 1.12 18.62
N VAL A 99 3.77 1.18 18.52
CA VAL A 99 3.08 1.89 17.43
C VAL A 99 2.58 3.22 17.92
N GLY A 100 2.70 4.27 17.11
CA GLY A 100 2.02 5.55 17.31
C GLY A 100 1.23 5.91 16.05
N PHE A 101 0.13 6.65 16.20
CA PHE A 101 -0.66 7.12 15.08
C PHE A 101 -0.55 8.63 14.92
N VAL A 102 -0.49 9.10 13.70
CA VAL A 102 -0.54 10.52 13.32
C VAL A 102 -1.85 10.76 12.60
N ASP A 103 -2.61 11.78 13.02
CA ASP A 103 -3.91 12.08 12.41
C ASP A 103 -3.77 12.41 10.92
N VAL A 104 -4.88 12.36 10.20
CA VAL A 104 -4.91 12.52 8.75
C VAL A 104 -5.26 13.94 8.32
N ASP A 105 -4.91 14.27 7.11
CA ASP A 105 -5.43 15.45 6.42
C ASP A 105 -6.93 15.25 6.12
N PRO A 106 -7.78 16.21 6.49
CA PRO A 106 -9.24 16.06 6.37
C PRO A 106 -9.75 15.97 4.93
N VAL A 107 -8.95 16.33 3.94
CA VAL A 107 -9.31 16.27 2.52
C VAL A 107 -8.89 14.95 1.90
N THR A 108 -7.62 14.60 2.07
CA THR A 108 -7.00 13.47 1.39
C THR A 108 -7.13 12.14 2.15
N GLY A 109 -7.25 12.19 3.47
CA GLY A 109 -7.16 11.02 4.34
C GLY A 109 -5.73 10.46 4.51
N ASN A 110 -4.74 11.08 3.85
CA ASN A 110 -3.32 10.79 4.03
C ASN A 110 -2.80 11.38 5.35
N MET A 111 -1.62 10.98 5.80
CA MET A 111 -0.98 11.53 6.99
C MET A 111 -0.89 13.06 6.91
N SER A 112 -1.39 13.76 7.92
CA SER A 112 -1.29 15.22 8.02
C SER A 112 0.13 15.62 8.40
N VAL A 113 0.79 16.43 7.55
CA VAL A 113 2.13 16.97 7.83
C VAL A 113 2.12 17.84 9.09
N ALA A 114 1.08 18.67 9.27
CA ALA A 114 0.94 19.52 10.45
C ALA A 114 0.75 18.70 11.73
N ALA A 115 -0.07 17.64 11.70
CA ALA A 115 -0.23 16.75 12.85
C ALA A 115 1.07 15.99 13.16
N LEU A 116 1.82 15.56 12.12
CA LEU A 116 3.12 14.92 12.27
C LEU A 116 4.11 15.88 12.95
N GLU A 117 4.25 17.12 12.46
CA GLU A 117 5.19 18.10 13.02
C GLU A 117 4.86 18.40 14.47
N ASN A 118 3.60 18.69 14.79
CA ASN A 118 3.16 18.97 16.17
C ASN A 118 3.49 17.79 17.11
N ARG A 119 3.24 16.56 16.67
CA ARG A 119 3.54 15.37 17.46
C ARG A 119 5.04 15.15 17.65
N LEU A 120 5.86 15.42 16.61
CA LEU A 120 7.31 15.33 16.67
C LEU A 120 7.89 16.32 17.68
N ILE A 121 7.42 17.58 17.68
CA ILE A 121 7.85 18.61 18.63
C ILE A 121 7.55 18.17 20.06
N ALA A 122 6.36 17.65 20.33
CA ALA A 122 6.00 17.14 21.65
C ALA A 122 6.87 15.95 22.07
N ALA A 123 7.07 14.99 21.16
CA ALA A 123 7.86 13.78 21.41
C ALA A 123 9.37 14.09 21.61
N GLU A 124 9.91 15.11 20.94
CA GLU A 124 11.28 15.55 21.13
C GLU A 124 11.51 16.02 22.57
N CYS A 125 10.58 16.82 23.14
CA CYS A 125 10.64 17.24 24.52
C CYS A 125 10.59 16.09 25.53
N GLU A 126 9.94 14.97 25.14
CA GLU A 126 9.78 13.78 25.98
C GLU A 126 10.87 12.71 25.75
N GLY A 127 11.76 12.91 24.76
CA GLY A 127 12.78 11.93 24.37
C GLY A 127 12.19 10.66 23.74
N ARG A 128 11.01 10.73 23.08
CA ARG A 128 10.26 9.60 22.51
C ARG A 128 9.99 9.75 21.01
N LEU A 129 10.97 10.32 20.28
CA LEU A 129 10.88 10.42 18.83
C LEU A 129 10.73 9.03 18.17
N PRO A 130 9.98 8.92 17.06
CA PRO A 130 9.88 7.67 16.33
C PRO A 130 11.22 7.35 15.66
N ARG A 131 11.57 6.08 15.59
CA ARG A 131 12.66 5.60 14.76
C ARG A 131 12.25 5.56 13.29
N ILE A 132 10.99 5.21 13.02
CA ILE A 132 10.44 5.08 11.66
C ILE A 132 9.08 5.78 11.59
N VAL A 133 8.84 6.51 10.50
CA VAL A 133 7.50 7.00 10.11
C VAL A 133 7.08 6.29 8.83
N VAL A 134 5.84 5.78 8.80
CA VAL A 134 5.25 5.08 7.66
C VAL A 134 4.07 5.89 7.12
N PRO A 135 4.29 6.84 6.19
CA PRO A 135 3.21 7.46 5.43
C PRO A 135 2.59 6.42 4.50
N VAL A 136 1.25 6.45 4.38
CA VAL A 136 0.48 5.52 3.54
C VAL A 136 -0.19 6.30 2.42
N HIS A 137 0.05 5.93 1.19
CA HIS A 137 -0.54 6.56 -0.01
C HIS A 137 -1.96 6.06 -0.23
N LEU A 138 -2.90 6.55 0.59
CA LEU A 138 -4.29 6.08 0.62
C LEU A 138 -4.94 6.21 -0.76
N ALA A 139 -5.65 5.17 -1.19
CA ALA A 139 -6.35 5.07 -2.47
C ALA A 139 -5.44 5.23 -3.72
N GLY A 140 -4.13 5.34 -3.54
CA GLY A 140 -3.15 5.57 -4.61
C GLY A 140 -2.75 7.03 -4.78
N LEU A 141 -3.24 7.93 -3.94
CA LEU A 141 -2.82 9.34 -3.92
C LEU A 141 -1.57 9.49 -3.03
N PRO A 142 -0.44 9.97 -3.56
CA PRO A 142 0.75 10.19 -2.77
C PRO A 142 0.55 11.15 -1.60
N CYS A 143 1.22 10.88 -0.46
CA CYS A 143 1.36 11.82 0.63
C CYS A 143 2.24 13.02 0.22
N GLU A 144 2.31 14.06 1.05
CA GLU A 144 3.21 15.21 0.87
C GLU A 144 4.65 14.82 1.25
N MET A 145 5.26 13.95 0.43
CA MET A 145 6.51 13.28 0.77
C MET A 145 7.70 14.22 0.97
N GLU A 146 7.79 15.31 0.24
CA GLU A 146 8.86 16.31 0.42
C GLU A 146 8.83 16.93 1.81
N ALA A 147 7.63 17.28 2.29
CA ALA A 147 7.43 17.84 3.61
C ALA A 147 7.75 16.82 4.71
N ILE A 148 7.28 15.58 4.55
CA ILE A 148 7.57 14.47 5.48
C ILE A 148 9.08 14.18 5.51
N ALA A 149 9.76 14.14 4.36
CA ALA A 149 11.20 13.93 4.28
C ALA A 149 11.98 15.08 4.93
N THR A 150 11.48 16.32 4.84
CA THR A 150 12.08 17.46 5.53
C THR A 150 11.98 17.31 7.05
N LEU A 151 10.86 16.84 7.57
CA LEU A 151 10.71 16.51 8.99
C LEU A 151 11.62 15.34 9.37
N GLY A 152 11.76 14.31 8.52
CA GLY A 152 12.67 13.18 8.74
C GLY A 152 14.12 13.63 8.95
N ARG A 153 14.60 14.53 8.08
CA ARG A 153 15.94 15.12 8.22
C ARG A 153 16.11 15.97 9.49
N ARG A 154 15.06 16.71 9.89
CA ARG A 154 15.09 17.57 11.08
C ARG A 154 15.08 16.77 12.39
N PHE A 155 14.25 15.74 12.49
CA PHE A 155 14.05 14.98 13.72
C PHE A 155 14.77 13.63 13.75
N GLY A 156 15.42 13.22 12.67
CA GLY A 156 16.30 12.04 12.62
C GLY A 156 15.57 10.70 12.52
N PHE A 157 14.37 10.63 11.94
CA PHE A 157 13.66 9.38 11.73
C PHE A 157 13.79 8.87 10.30
N HIS A 158 13.70 7.55 10.14
CA HIS A 158 13.63 6.88 8.82
C HIS A 158 12.22 6.89 8.25
N ILE A 159 12.11 6.79 6.93
CA ILE A 159 10.83 6.79 6.23
C ILE A 159 10.66 5.50 5.43
N ILE A 160 9.57 4.77 5.70
CA ILE A 160 9.08 3.68 4.84
C ILE A 160 7.79 4.16 4.17
N GLU A 161 7.81 4.37 2.86
CA GLU A 161 6.58 4.65 2.11
C GLU A 161 5.75 3.38 1.98
N ASP A 162 4.58 3.31 2.60
CA ASP A 162 3.60 2.28 2.27
C ASP A 162 2.83 2.70 1.02
N ALA A 163 3.41 2.35 -0.12
CA ALA A 163 2.87 2.59 -1.45
C ALA A 163 2.05 1.40 -1.98
N SER A 164 1.49 0.56 -1.08
CA SER A 164 0.68 -0.62 -1.43
C SER A 164 -0.51 -0.31 -2.34
N HIS A 165 -0.92 0.95 -2.46
CA HIS A 165 -1.98 1.43 -3.35
C HIS A 165 -1.46 2.25 -4.54
N ALA A 166 -0.14 2.48 -4.66
CA ALA A 166 0.38 3.60 -5.43
C ALA A 166 1.37 3.24 -6.55
N ILE A 167 1.51 1.94 -6.92
CA ILE A 167 2.31 1.61 -8.10
C ILE A 167 1.69 2.27 -9.34
N GLY A 168 2.51 3.02 -10.11
CA GLY A 168 2.06 3.84 -11.24
C GLY A 168 1.58 5.25 -10.88
N ALA A 169 1.50 5.59 -9.58
CA ALA A 169 1.29 6.98 -9.14
C ALA A 169 2.54 7.83 -9.37
N ARG A 170 2.37 9.17 -9.34
CA ARG A 170 3.45 10.13 -9.46
C ARG A 170 3.36 11.19 -8.38
N TYR A 171 4.50 11.64 -7.88
CA TYR A 171 4.62 12.79 -7.00
C TYR A 171 5.62 13.78 -7.58
N GLN A 172 5.22 15.06 -7.75
CA GLN A 172 6.02 16.09 -8.40
C GLN A 172 6.59 15.65 -9.78
N GLY A 173 5.75 14.95 -10.56
CA GLY A 173 6.09 14.48 -11.90
C GLY A 173 6.93 13.21 -11.97
N LEU A 174 7.43 12.69 -10.86
CA LEU A 174 8.23 11.47 -10.81
C LEU A 174 7.45 10.28 -10.23
N PRO A 175 7.80 9.04 -10.61
CA PRO A 175 7.11 7.86 -10.10
C PRO A 175 7.25 7.73 -8.57
N VAL A 176 6.17 7.31 -7.91
CA VAL A 176 6.27 6.80 -6.53
C VAL A 176 7.15 5.55 -6.55
N GLY A 177 8.07 5.46 -5.59
CA GLY A 177 9.06 4.39 -5.52
C GLY A 177 10.44 4.75 -6.05
N ASP A 178 10.66 6.00 -6.53
CA ASP A 178 11.97 6.48 -6.99
C ASP A 178 13.00 6.64 -5.85
N GLY A 179 12.56 6.52 -4.60
CA GLY A 179 13.42 6.56 -3.39
C GLY A 179 13.91 7.95 -3.00
N ARG A 180 13.42 9.03 -3.62
CA ARG A 180 13.88 10.39 -3.36
C ARG A 180 13.60 10.89 -1.95
N TYR A 181 12.46 10.49 -1.40
CA TYR A 181 11.92 11.02 -0.15
C TYR A 181 11.83 9.99 0.97
N SER A 182 12.30 8.76 0.73
CA SER A 182 12.21 7.66 1.68
C SER A 182 13.44 6.76 1.65
N ASP A 183 13.68 6.05 2.75
CA ASP A 183 14.71 5.03 2.82
C ASP A 183 14.28 3.75 2.08
N ILE A 184 12.99 3.40 2.21
CA ILE A 184 12.39 2.21 1.58
C ILE A 184 10.96 2.53 1.13
N THR A 185 10.59 2.11 -0.09
CA THR A 185 9.21 2.13 -0.58
C THR A 185 8.67 0.70 -0.70
N ILE A 186 7.41 0.48 -0.29
CA ILE A 186 6.76 -0.84 -0.32
C ILE A 186 5.61 -0.85 -1.31
N PHE A 187 5.63 -1.79 -2.26
CA PHE A 187 4.50 -2.10 -3.12
C PHE A 187 3.81 -3.41 -2.71
N SER A 188 2.52 -3.50 -3.03
CA SER A 188 1.70 -4.69 -2.84
C SER A 188 1.15 -5.20 -4.17
N PHE A 189 1.17 -6.50 -4.35
CA PHE A 189 0.65 -7.19 -5.53
C PHE A 189 -0.47 -8.18 -5.19
N HIS A 190 -1.21 -7.92 -4.09
CA HIS A 190 -2.44 -8.64 -3.77
C HIS A 190 -3.48 -8.47 -4.90
N PRO A 191 -4.41 -9.41 -5.15
CA PRO A 191 -5.34 -9.41 -6.29
C PRO A 191 -6.15 -8.13 -6.52
N VAL A 192 -6.50 -7.41 -5.46
CA VAL A 192 -7.26 -6.16 -5.59
C VAL A 192 -6.41 -4.96 -6.01
N LYS A 193 -5.08 -5.08 -6.04
CA LYS A 193 -4.16 -3.98 -6.37
C LYS A 193 -4.14 -3.68 -7.86
N ILE A 194 -3.38 -2.68 -8.27
CA ILE A 194 -3.33 -2.20 -9.66
C ILE A 194 -2.78 -3.28 -10.59
N ILE A 195 -1.74 -3.97 -10.16
CA ILE A 195 -1.22 -5.21 -10.73
C ILE A 195 -1.18 -6.30 -9.66
N THR A 196 -1.15 -7.56 -10.06
CA THR A 196 -1.16 -8.68 -9.13
C THR A 196 -0.14 -9.76 -9.46
N THR A 197 0.31 -10.45 -8.40
CA THR A 197 1.08 -11.69 -8.47
C THR A 197 0.35 -12.86 -7.78
N GLY A 198 -0.97 -12.69 -7.52
CA GLY A 198 -1.75 -13.56 -6.63
C GLY A 198 -1.55 -13.16 -5.16
N GLU A 199 -0.38 -13.38 -4.63
CA GLU A 199 0.15 -12.75 -3.42
C GLU A 199 1.56 -12.25 -3.73
N GLY A 200 1.95 -11.09 -3.17
CA GLY A 200 3.28 -10.54 -3.36
C GLY A 200 3.44 -9.13 -2.80
N GLY A 201 4.68 -8.76 -2.63
CA GLY A 201 5.09 -7.42 -2.26
C GLY A 201 6.51 -7.15 -2.72
N MET A 202 6.95 -5.91 -2.62
CA MET A 202 8.31 -5.52 -2.98
C MET A 202 8.77 -4.35 -2.12
N ALA A 203 10.01 -4.43 -1.65
CA ALA A 203 10.71 -3.33 -1.01
C ALA A 203 11.72 -2.74 -1.99
N LEU A 204 11.69 -1.42 -2.18
CA LEU A 204 12.60 -0.69 -3.07
C LEU A 204 13.45 0.27 -2.25
N THR A 205 14.71 0.46 -2.66
CA THR A 205 15.63 1.40 -2.01
C THR A 205 16.71 1.86 -2.97
N LEU A 206 17.31 3.02 -2.70
CA LEU A 206 18.51 3.48 -3.39
C LEU A 206 19.82 3.03 -2.70
N ASP A 207 19.72 2.50 -1.47
CA ASP A 207 20.86 2.11 -0.64
C ASP A 207 21.19 0.62 -0.83
N ALA A 208 22.40 0.35 -1.31
CA ALA A 208 22.91 -1.02 -1.53
C ALA A 208 23.00 -1.83 -0.22
N ALA A 209 23.33 -1.20 0.90
CA ALA A 209 23.45 -1.89 2.18
C ALA A 209 22.07 -2.30 2.71
N LEU A 210 21.05 -1.43 2.56
CA LEU A 210 19.66 -1.77 2.87
C LEU A 210 19.16 -2.90 1.97
N ALA A 211 19.43 -2.84 0.66
CA ALA A 211 19.06 -3.90 -0.28
C ALA A 211 19.65 -5.27 0.13
N GLY A 212 20.93 -5.30 0.48
CA GLY A 212 21.58 -6.52 0.98
C GLY A 212 20.95 -7.05 2.26
N ARG A 213 20.62 -6.17 3.23
CA ARG A 213 19.91 -6.58 4.46
C ARG A 213 18.52 -7.14 4.16
N LEU A 214 17.76 -6.50 3.27
CA LEU A 214 16.43 -6.98 2.85
C LEU A 214 16.51 -8.36 2.22
N GLN A 215 17.49 -8.61 1.33
CA GLN A 215 17.71 -9.90 0.69
C GLN A 215 18.05 -11.01 1.69
N LEU A 216 18.91 -10.72 2.67
CA LEU A 216 19.25 -11.64 3.75
C LEU A 216 18.02 -11.98 4.61
N LEU A 217 17.32 -10.94 5.10
CA LEU A 217 16.13 -11.10 5.96
C LEU A 217 15.01 -11.86 5.26
N ARG A 218 14.81 -11.66 3.96
CA ARG A 218 13.83 -12.38 3.13
C ARG A 218 14.09 -13.88 3.07
N SER A 219 15.36 -14.32 3.21
CA SER A 219 15.79 -15.71 2.97
C SER A 219 16.61 -16.26 4.14
N HIS A 220 15.99 -16.34 5.33
CA HIS A 220 16.55 -16.93 6.55
C HIS A 220 17.83 -16.27 7.08
N ALA A 221 18.25 -15.11 6.54
CA ALA A 221 19.57 -14.51 6.74
C ALA A 221 20.74 -15.48 6.44
N ILE A 222 20.54 -16.34 5.44
CA ILE A 222 21.55 -17.26 4.95
C ILE A 222 22.37 -16.58 3.85
N THR A 223 23.70 -16.69 3.95
CA THR A 223 24.64 -16.25 2.92
C THR A 223 25.51 -17.39 2.41
N ARG A 224 25.89 -17.33 1.13
CA ARG A 224 26.94 -18.13 0.51
C ARG A 224 28.07 -17.25 0.00
N ASP A 225 27.96 -15.95 0.22
CA ASP A 225 29.02 -14.99 -0.11
C ASP A 225 30.14 -15.08 0.95
N THR A 226 31.31 -15.47 0.52
CA THR A 226 32.48 -15.64 1.38
C THR A 226 32.94 -14.36 2.07
N GLU A 227 32.62 -13.18 1.50
CA GLU A 227 32.94 -11.89 2.12
C GLU A 227 32.03 -11.56 3.30
N LEU A 228 30.85 -12.18 3.36
CA LEU A 228 29.88 -12.02 4.45
C LEU A 228 29.96 -13.15 5.49
N MET A 229 30.80 -14.16 5.27
CA MET A 229 30.97 -15.30 6.19
C MET A 229 31.92 -14.97 7.31
N SER A 230 31.65 -15.54 8.50
CA SER A 230 32.50 -15.45 9.68
C SER A 230 33.57 -16.56 9.70
N HIS A 231 33.34 -17.65 8.98
CA HIS A 231 34.19 -18.84 8.97
C HIS A 231 34.61 -19.22 7.54
N THR A 232 35.74 -19.89 7.43
CA THR A 232 36.17 -20.46 6.15
C THR A 232 35.29 -21.64 5.77
N PRO A 233 34.71 -21.66 4.54
CA PRO A 233 33.90 -22.80 4.09
C PRO A 233 34.68 -24.15 4.15
N ASP A 234 34.07 -25.17 4.68
CA ASP A 234 34.61 -26.53 4.73
C ASP A 234 34.24 -27.38 3.50
N GLY A 235 33.46 -26.78 2.56
CA GLY A 235 33.13 -27.42 1.29
C GLY A 235 32.11 -26.63 0.47
N PRO A 236 31.81 -27.08 -0.77
CA PRO A 236 30.89 -26.36 -1.69
C PRO A 236 29.44 -26.28 -1.20
N TRP A 237 29.08 -27.07 -0.23
CA TRP A 237 27.73 -27.07 0.40
C TRP A 237 27.58 -26.03 1.52
N TYR A 238 28.70 -25.42 1.95
CA TYR A 238 28.72 -24.53 3.11
C TYR A 238 27.91 -23.27 2.89
N TYR A 239 27.25 -22.82 3.91
CA TYR A 239 26.58 -21.54 4.02
C TYR A 239 26.57 -21.10 5.49
N GLU A 240 26.40 -19.81 5.73
CA GLU A 240 26.22 -19.29 7.09
C GLU A 240 24.86 -18.62 7.25
N GLN A 241 24.25 -18.84 8.42
CA GLN A 241 23.13 -18.04 8.89
C GLN A 241 23.69 -16.90 9.75
N THR A 242 23.72 -15.68 9.21
CA THR A 242 24.34 -14.51 9.84
C THR A 242 23.40 -13.76 10.80
N GLY A 243 22.14 -14.19 10.89
CA GLY A 243 21.12 -13.59 11.76
C GLY A 243 19.80 -14.35 11.72
N LEU A 244 18.78 -13.81 12.39
CA LEU A 244 17.43 -14.35 12.28
C LEU A 244 16.72 -13.75 11.06
N GLY A 245 16.54 -14.55 10.02
CA GLY A 245 15.76 -14.20 8.83
C GLY A 245 14.52 -15.06 8.68
N TYR A 246 13.76 -14.81 7.59
CA TYR A 246 12.43 -15.38 7.36
C TYR A 246 12.34 -16.10 6.02
N ASN A 247 11.31 -16.90 5.85
CA ASN A 247 10.97 -17.48 4.54
C ASN A 247 9.91 -16.61 3.85
N TYR A 248 10.33 -15.43 3.36
CA TYR A 248 9.48 -14.45 2.72
C TYR A 248 9.72 -14.34 1.21
N ARG A 249 10.36 -15.35 0.63
CA ARG A 249 10.64 -15.40 -0.81
C ARG A 249 9.37 -15.46 -1.63
N MET A 250 9.33 -14.69 -2.71
CA MET A 250 8.34 -14.84 -3.79
C MET A 250 8.69 -16.08 -4.62
N THR A 251 7.69 -16.74 -5.19
CA THR A 251 7.87 -17.83 -6.15
C THR A 251 8.09 -17.29 -7.56
N ASP A 252 8.75 -18.05 -8.43
CA ASP A 252 8.90 -17.69 -9.86
C ASP A 252 7.56 -17.66 -10.59
N MET A 253 6.58 -18.47 -10.21
CA MET A 253 5.21 -18.40 -10.73
C MET A 253 4.56 -17.04 -10.48
N ALA A 254 4.67 -16.55 -9.24
CA ALA A 254 4.14 -15.24 -8.85
C ALA A 254 4.90 -14.11 -9.57
N ALA A 255 6.22 -14.22 -9.68
CA ALA A 255 7.06 -13.25 -10.36
C ALA A 255 6.76 -13.18 -11.87
N ALA A 256 6.56 -14.32 -12.53
CA ALA A 256 6.21 -14.39 -13.95
C ALA A 256 4.86 -13.71 -14.24
N LEU A 257 3.85 -13.94 -13.38
CA LEU A 257 2.59 -13.20 -13.44
C LEU A 257 2.85 -11.69 -13.30
N GLY A 258 3.67 -11.28 -12.32
CA GLY A 258 4.04 -9.89 -12.08
C GLY A 258 4.69 -9.23 -13.29
N ILE A 259 5.64 -9.89 -13.95
CA ILE A 259 6.30 -9.40 -15.17
C ILE A 259 5.28 -9.17 -16.29
N SER A 260 4.38 -10.11 -16.51
CA SER A 260 3.32 -9.98 -17.51
C SER A 260 2.38 -8.80 -17.19
N GLN A 261 1.95 -8.68 -15.93
CA GLN A 261 1.09 -7.59 -15.46
C GLN A 261 1.77 -6.21 -15.60
N MET A 262 3.08 -6.10 -15.33
CA MET A 262 3.85 -4.85 -15.46
C MET A 262 3.78 -4.26 -16.87
N ARG A 263 3.71 -5.08 -17.90
CA ARG A 263 3.58 -4.61 -19.31
C ARG A 263 2.31 -3.78 -19.55
N ARG A 264 1.28 -3.98 -18.71
CA ARG A 264 -0.03 -3.30 -18.81
C ARG A 264 -0.26 -2.26 -17.70
N LEU A 265 0.75 -1.97 -16.86
CA LEU A 265 0.61 -1.04 -15.74
C LEU A 265 0.08 0.33 -16.18
N HIS A 266 0.66 0.89 -17.26
CA HIS A 266 0.24 2.20 -17.78
C HIS A 266 -1.21 2.20 -18.26
N ASP A 267 -1.64 1.15 -18.95
CA ASP A 267 -3.01 1.00 -19.43
C ASP A 267 -3.99 0.88 -18.26
N PHE A 268 -3.63 0.14 -17.21
CA PHE A 268 -4.43 0.01 -16.01
C PHE A 268 -4.61 1.35 -15.28
N VAL A 269 -3.54 2.12 -15.13
CA VAL A 269 -3.60 3.45 -14.48
C VAL A 269 -4.39 4.42 -15.36
N ALA A 270 -4.14 4.46 -16.67
CA ALA A 270 -4.88 5.31 -17.60
C ALA A 270 -6.39 4.99 -17.58
N ARG A 271 -6.76 3.70 -17.61
CA ARG A 271 -8.18 3.30 -17.54
C ARG A 271 -8.83 3.70 -16.21
N ARG A 272 -8.13 3.50 -15.08
CA ARG A 272 -8.61 3.93 -13.76
C ARG A 272 -8.79 5.45 -13.68
N THR A 273 -7.87 6.22 -14.28
CA THR A 273 -7.99 7.68 -14.37
C THR A 273 -9.23 8.11 -15.15
N LEU A 274 -9.47 7.52 -16.34
CA LEU A 274 -10.68 7.80 -17.12
C LEU A 274 -11.96 7.49 -16.34
N LEU A 275 -11.99 6.38 -15.61
CA LEU A 275 -13.14 6.02 -14.78
C LEU A 275 -13.32 6.99 -13.61
N ALA A 276 -12.22 7.46 -12.98
CA ALA A 276 -12.28 8.45 -11.91
C ALA A 276 -12.75 9.80 -12.42
N ASP A 277 -12.25 10.26 -13.58
CA ASP A 277 -12.69 11.51 -14.21
C ASP A 277 -14.19 11.49 -14.54
N ARG A 278 -14.69 10.33 -14.99
CA ARG A 278 -16.11 10.17 -15.26
C ARG A 278 -16.96 10.19 -13.99
N TYR A 279 -16.49 9.59 -12.90
CA TYR A 279 -17.18 9.72 -11.60
C TYR A 279 -17.21 11.17 -11.10
N ASP A 280 -16.11 11.92 -11.23
CA ASP A 280 -16.08 13.34 -10.86
C ASP A 280 -17.18 14.14 -11.61
N GLN A 281 -17.36 13.87 -12.89
CA GLN A 281 -18.39 14.52 -13.70
C GLN A 281 -19.82 14.09 -13.32
N LEU A 282 -20.03 12.77 -13.17
CA LEU A 282 -21.36 12.19 -12.95
C LEU A 282 -21.89 12.39 -11.53
N LEU A 283 -21.03 12.66 -10.55
CA LEU A 283 -21.40 12.81 -9.14
C LEU A 283 -21.27 14.25 -8.62
N ALA A 284 -20.86 15.22 -9.48
CA ALA A 284 -20.53 16.60 -9.09
C ALA A 284 -21.70 17.37 -8.46
N ASP A 285 -22.93 17.06 -8.83
CA ASP A 285 -24.15 17.73 -8.37
C ASP A 285 -24.78 17.09 -7.11
N LEU A 286 -24.20 15.99 -6.60
CA LEU A 286 -24.71 15.29 -5.44
C LEU A 286 -24.11 15.84 -4.13
N PRO A 287 -24.85 15.73 -2.99
CA PRO A 287 -24.39 16.23 -1.70
C PRO A 287 -23.37 15.29 -1.05
N LEU A 288 -22.24 15.09 -1.73
CA LEU A 288 -21.12 14.27 -1.29
C LEU A 288 -19.79 14.93 -1.69
N ARG A 289 -18.70 14.50 -1.06
CA ARG A 289 -17.35 14.91 -1.44
C ARG A 289 -16.74 13.83 -2.33
N LEU A 290 -16.22 14.24 -3.47
CA LEU A 290 -15.54 13.39 -4.44
C LEU A 290 -14.16 12.96 -3.93
N ALA A 291 -13.57 11.95 -4.56
CA ALA A 291 -12.20 11.53 -4.26
C ALA A 291 -11.23 12.70 -4.51
N PRO A 292 -10.28 12.94 -3.57
CA PRO A 292 -9.40 14.11 -3.65
C PRO A 292 -8.43 14.02 -4.83
N ARG A 293 -8.07 15.20 -5.34
CA ARG A 293 -6.99 15.39 -6.30
C ARG A 293 -5.92 16.29 -5.68
N SER A 294 -4.67 16.14 -6.12
CA SER A 294 -3.54 16.96 -5.68
C SER A 294 -2.85 17.56 -6.90
N GLU A 295 -2.36 18.79 -6.76
CA GLU A 295 -1.52 19.41 -7.80
C GLU A 295 -0.14 18.79 -7.86
N ALA A 296 0.41 18.36 -6.72
CA ALA A 296 1.71 17.73 -6.63
C ALA A 296 1.68 16.20 -6.89
N GLY A 297 0.50 15.57 -6.74
CA GLY A 297 0.35 14.12 -6.80
C GLY A 297 -0.63 13.66 -7.88
N HIS A 298 -0.20 12.70 -8.72
CA HIS A 298 -1.09 11.99 -9.63
C HIS A 298 -1.39 10.61 -9.07
N SER A 299 -2.67 10.37 -8.72
CA SER A 299 -3.12 9.11 -8.12
C SER A 299 -3.06 7.96 -9.13
N ALA A 300 -2.66 6.77 -8.67
CA ALA A 300 -2.82 5.52 -9.41
C ALA A 300 -4.27 4.98 -9.36
N TRP A 301 -5.15 5.63 -8.62
CA TRP A 301 -6.58 5.30 -8.53
C TRP A 301 -6.82 3.83 -8.16
N HIS A 302 -6.15 3.36 -7.11
CA HIS A 302 -6.43 2.03 -6.56
C HIS A 302 -7.87 1.94 -6.07
N LEU A 303 -8.34 3.00 -5.39
CA LEU A 303 -9.72 3.14 -4.91
C LEU A 303 -10.29 4.48 -5.37
N TYR A 304 -11.61 4.55 -5.51
CA TYR A 304 -12.35 5.80 -5.57
C TYR A 304 -13.22 5.89 -4.32
N ILE A 305 -12.87 6.81 -3.44
CA ILE A 305 -13.51 6.97 -2.14
C ILE A 305 -14.34 8.24 -2.15
N ILE A 306 -15.66 8.10 -2.04
CA ILE A 306 -16.57 9.22 -1.80
C ILE A 306 -16.73 9.42 -0.30
N ARG A 307 -16.98 10.67 0.11
CA ARG A 307 -17.33 10.99 1.50
C ARG A 307 -18.72 11.62 1.54
N VAL A 308 -19.58 11.03 2.34
CA VAL A 308 -20.98 11.44 2.49
C VAL A 308 -21.23 11.97 3.90
N ASP A 309 -22.37 12.61 4.16
CA ASP A 309 -22.74 12.95 5.52
C ASP A 309 -22.72 11.67 6.38
N ALA A 310 -22.11 11.74 7.57
CA ALA A 310 -21.95 10.58 8.45
C ALA A 310 -23.24 9.86 8.79
N LYS A 311 -24.38 10.60 8.86
CA LYS A 311 -25.72 10.03 9.08
C LYS A 311 -26.24 9.20 7.89
N ASP A 312 -25.73 9.45 6.69
CA ASP A 312 -26.16 8.79 5.45
C ASP A 312 -25.31 7.58 5.11
N ARG A 313 -24.07 7.51 5.65
CA ARG A 313 -23.07 6.52 5.26
C ARG A 313 -23.60 5.06 5.34
N LEU A 314 -24.20 4.67 6.46
CA LEU A 314 -24.70 3.29 6.61
C LEU A 314 -25.83 3.00 5.64
N ALA A 315 -26.82 3.90 5.56
CA ALA A 315 -28.00 3.71 4.71
C ALA A 315 -27.61 3.65 3.22
N LEU A 316 -26.73 4.55 2.75
CA LEU A 316 -26.24 4.51 1.37
C LEU A 316 -25.42 3.24 1.10
N PHE A 317 -24.57 2.82 2.04
CA PHE A 317 -23.80 1.59 1.93
C PHE A 317 -24.71 0.37 1.74
N GLU A 318 -25.75 0.24 2.57
CA GLU A 318 -26.73 -0.85 2.50
C GLU A 318 -27.57 -0.78 1.22
N HIS A 319 -27.99 0.42 0.80
CA HIS A 319 -28.70 0.65 -0.46
C HIS A 319 -27.89 0.17 -1.66
N MET A 320 -26.63 0.56 -1.76
CA MET A 320 -25.75 0.12 -2.84
C MET A 320 -25.52 -1.41 -2.81
N ARG A 321 -25.37 -1.99 -1.63
CA ARG A 321 -25.22 -3.45 -1.47
C ARG A 321 -26.49 -4.20 -1.92
N ALA A 322 -27.67 -3.66 -1.67
CA ALA A 322 -28.94 -4.21 -2.16
C ALA A 322 -29.03 -4.20 -3.69
N ASP A 323 -28.39 -3.24 -4.33
CA ASP A 323 -28.25 -3.16 -5.81
C ASP A 323 -27.12 -4.05 -6.39
N ASN A 324 -26.54 -4.96 -5.60
CA ASN A 324 -25.39 -5.79 -5.97
C ASN A 324 -24.10 -5.01 -6.28
N LEU A 325 -23.97 -3.80 -5.77
CA LEU A 325 -22.73 -3.02 -5.82
C LEU A 325 -21.91 -3.33 -4.58
N ILE A 326 -20.78 -3.99 -4.76
CA ILE A 326 -19.95 -4.42 -3.65
C ILE A 326 -19.03 -3.27 -3.24
N VAL A 327 -19.54 -2.38 -2.42
CA VAL A 327 -18.81 -1.26 -1.80
C VAL A 327 -18.11 -1.70 -0.51
N ASN A 328 -17.11 -0.91 -0.07
CA ASN A 328 -16.34 -1.18 1.14
C ASN A 328 -16.00 0.13 1.87
N VAL A 329 -15.43 0.03 3.07
CA VAL A 329 -14.90 1.17 3.83
C VAL A 329 -13.40 0.97 4.03
N HIS A 330 -12.59 1.87 3.49
CA HIS A 330 -11.15 1.90 3.66
C HIS A 330 -10.75 3.19 4.41
N TYR A 331 -10.42 3.12 5.73
CA TYR A 331 -10.42 1.93 6.58
C TYR A 331 -11.09 2.23 7.93
N ILE A 332 -11.44 1.18 8.69
CA ILE A 332 -11.66 1.33 10.13
C ILE A 332 -10.34 1.76 10.73
N PRO A 333 -10.26 2.84 11.52
CA PRO A 333 -9.01 3.26 12.16
C PRO A 333 -8.35 2.11 12.92
N VAL A 334 -7.05 1.91 12.71
CA VAL A 334 -6.33 0.75 13.26
C VAL A 334 -6.45 0.68 14.78
N TYR A 335 -6.41 1.81 15.48
CA TYR A 335 -6.56 1.83 16.94
C TYR A 335 -7.93 1.37 17.45
N ARG A 336 -8.96 1.32 16.60
CA ARG A 336 -10.28 0.76 16.93
C ARG A 336 -10.32 -0.77 16.86
N GLN A 337 -9.33 -1.41 16.24
CA GLN A 337 -9.25 -2.86 16.22
C GLN A 337 -9.03 -3.39 17.64
N PRO A 338 -9.70 -4.45 18.08
CA PRO A 338 -9.61 -4.96 19.45
C PRO A 338 -8.17 -5.18 19.95
N TYR A 339 -7.29 -5.66 19.07
CA TYR A 339 -5.87 -5.83 19.39
C TYR A 339 -5.19 -4.50 19.75
N TYR A 340 -5.45 -3.43 19.00
CA TYR A 340 -4.85 -2.11 19.23
C TYR A 340 -5.55 -1.32 20.32
N ALA A 341 -6.87 -1.47 20.45
CA ALA A 341 -7.64 -0.81 21.52
C ALA A 341 -7.12 -1.15 22.93
N ALA A 342 -6.55 -2.34 23.10
CA ALA A 342 -5.91 -2.76 24.34
C ALA A 342 -4.68 -1.93 24.75
N PHE A 343 -4.08 -1.17 23.83
CA PHE A 343 -2.93 -0.30 24.10
C PHE A 343 -3.33 1.14 24.47
N GLY A 344 -4.62 1.47 24.47
CA GLY A 344 -5.13 2.74 25.02
C GLY A 344 -4.93 3.96 24.13
N TYR A 345 -5.24 3.87 22.85
CA TYR A 345 -5.28 5.00 21.90
C TYR A 345 -6.65 5.69 21.96
N PRO A 346 -6.79 6.89 22.55
CA PRO A 346 -8.07 7.58 22.60
C PRO A 346 -8.49 8.05 21.19
N PRO A 347 -9.72 7.74 20.72
CA PRO A 347 -10.19 8.24 19.43
C PRO A 347 -10.21 9.76 19.31
N ASP A 348 -10.39 10.47 20.42
CA ASP A 348 -10.43 11.94 20.48
C ASP A 348 -9.07 12.59 20.12
N ASP A 349 -7.96 11.84 20.16
CA ASP A 349 -6.66 12.29 19.72
C ASP A 349 -6.53 12.34 18.18
N TYR A 350 -7.51 11.75 17.44
CA TYR A 350 -7.50 11.60 15.98
C TYR A 350 -8.84 12.04 15.36
N PRO A 351 -9.27 13.30 15.58
CA PRO A 351 -10.60 13.78 15.17
C PRO A 351 -10.83 13.69 13.66
N GLU A 352 -9.81 13.93 12.85
CA GLU A 352 -9.92 13.89 11.38
C GLU A 352 -10.04 12.46 10.86
N ALA A 353 -9.28 11.51 11.44
CA ALA A 353 -9.42 10.09 11.11
C ALA A 353 -10.81 9.55 11.50
N GLU A 354 -11.33 9.96 12.66
CA GLU A 354 -12.68 9.62 13.09
C GLU A 354 -13.76 10.15 12.15
N GLN A 355 -13.62 11.41 11.73
CA GLN A 355 -14.54 12.03 10.78
C GLN A 355 -14.46 11.36 9.42
N TYR A 356 -13.21 11.12 8.91
CA TYR A 356 -12.99 10.42 7.66
C TYR A 356 -13.66 9.03 7.66
N TYR A 357 -13.45 8.24 8.71
CA TYR A 357 -14.04 6.91 8.84
C TYR A 357 -15.57 6.95 8.85
N ARG A 358 -16.17 7.94 9.51
CA ARG A 358 -17.64 8.08 9.56
C ARG A 358 -18.28 8.38 8.22
N GLU A 359 -17.53 8.98 7.29
CA GLU A 359 -18.01 9.50 6.01
C GLU A 359 -17.66 8.62 4.80
N ALA A 360 -16.56 7.88 4.85
CA ALA A 360 -15.96 7.23 3.69
C ALA A 360 -16.73 6.01 3.20
N ILE A 361 -16.91 5.91 1.87
CA ILE A 361 -17.36 4.72 1.15
C ILE A 361 -16.48 4.58 -0.10
N SER A 362 -15.85 3.41 -0.26
CA SER A 362 -15.14 3.06 -1.50
C SER A 362 -16.11 2.45 -2.49
N ILE A 363 -16.35 3.14 -3.58
CA ILE A 363 -17.22 2.68 -4.67
C ILE A 363 -16.41 1.92 -5.73
N PRO A 364 -17.05 1.10 -6.57
CA PRO A 364 -16.35 0.28 -7.57
C PRO A 364 -15.44 1.08 -8.50
N LEU A 365 -14.16 0.66 -8.59
CA LEU A 365 -13.19 1.20 -9.54
C LEU A 365 -12.15 0.13 -9.89
N HIS A 366 -12.23 -0.44 -11.11
CA HIS A 366 -11.20 -1.36 -11.63
C HIS A 366 -11.18 -1.33 -13.17
N PRO A 367 -10.07 -1.74 -13.82
CA PRO A 367 -9.90 -1.57 -15.28
C PRO A 367 -10.94 -2.31 -16.12
N GLY A 368 -11.52 -3.40 -15.59
CA GLY A 368 -12.53 -4.19 -16.27
C GLY A 368 -13.95 -3.63 -16.21
N MET A 369 -14.17 -2.47 -15.57
CA MET A 369 -15.50 -1.84 -15.55
C MET A 369 -15.85 -1.24 -16.90
N SER A 370 -17.09 -1.51 -17.36
CA SER A 370 -17.71 -0.83 -18.48
C SER A 370 -18.30 0.54 -18.05
N GLU A 371 -18.67 1.37 -19.01
CA GLU A 371 -19.42 2.61 -18.72
C GLU A 371 -20.80 2.29 -18.14
N GLN A 372 -21.43 1.21 -18.59
CA GLN A 372 -22.71 0.75 -18.05
C GLN A 372 -22.61 0.32 -16.58
N ASP A 373 -21.49 -0.30 -16.18
CA ASP A 373 -21.24 -0.60 -14.76
C ASP A 373 -21.17 0.69 -13.94
N GLN A 374 -20.45 1.70 -14.45
CA GLN A 374 -20.40 3.02 -13.77
C GLN A 374 -21.77 3.68 -13.71
N ASP A 375 -22.56 3.62 -14.80
CA ASP A 375 -23.92 4.19 -14.83
C ASP A 375 -24.81 3.53 -13.77
N ARG A 376 -24.71 2.22 -13.57
CA ARG A 376 -25.40 1.49 -12.49
C ARG A 376 -25.00 2.00 -11.10
N VAL A 377 -23.70 2.21 -10.88
CA VAL A 377 -23.19 2.76 -9.60
C VAL A 377 -23.74 4.16 -9.35
N VAL A 378 -23.66 5.03 -10.35
CA VAL A 378 -24.15 6.42 -10.27
C VAL A 378 -25.68 6.46 -10.08
N ALA A 379 -26.42 5.65 -10.83
CA ALA A 379 -27.89 5.57 -10.71
C ALA A 379 -28.34 5.13 -9.32
N SER A 380 -27.64 4.18 -8.71
CA SER A 380 -27.90 3.74 -7.33
C SER A 380 -27.72 4.89 -6.33
N ILE A 381 -26.60 5.62 -6.40
CA ILE A 381 -26.32 6.76 -5.53
C ILE A 381 -27.38 7.87 -5.73
N ARG A 382 -27.70 8.19 -7.00
CA ARG A 382 -28.71 9.22 -7.33
C ARG A 382 -30.09 8.84 -6.82
N ARG A 383 -30.51 7.58 -6.96
CA ARG A 383 -31.79 7.09 -6.47
C ARG A 383 -31.89 7.24 -4.94
N TYR A 384 -30.84 6.87 -4.20
CA TYR A 384 -30.79 7.05 -2.76
C TYR A 384 -31.07 8.51 -2.35
N TYR A 385 -30.40 9.47 -2.96
CA TYR A 385 -30.59 10.87 -2.63
C TYR A 385 -31.95 11.42 -3.09
N ALA A 386 -32.52 10.94 -4.19
CA ALA A 386 -33.85 11.31 -4.65
C ALA A 386 -34.94 10.81 -3.70
N GLU A 387 -34.85 9.54 -3.25
CA GLU A 387 -35.78 8.95 -2.27
C GLU A 387 -35.72 9.64 -0.91
N LYS A 388 -34.54 10.11 -0.52
CA LYS A 388 -34.37 10.85 0.74
C LYS A 388 -34.93 12.26 0.69
N ALA A 389 -35.00 12.89 -0.49
CA ALA A 389 -35.51 14.24 -0.68
C ALA A 389 -37.05 14.28 -0.82
N ALA A 390 -37.68 13.14 -1.11
CA ALA A 390 -39.14 12.98 -1.23
C ALA A 390 -39.81 12.72 0.12
#